data_dcefd5ec5e30e44c0b1c92a427c4815e
#
_entry.id   dcefd5ec5e30e44c0b1c92a427c4815e
#
_cell.length_a   1.000
_cell.length_b   1.000
_cell.length_c   1.000
_cell.angle_alpha   90.00
_cell.angle_beta   90.00
_cell.angle_gamma   90.00
#
_symmetry.space_group_name_H-M   'P 1'
#
loop_
_entity.id
_entity.type
_entity.pdbx_description
1 polymer ?
#
loop_
_entity_poly.entity_id
_entity_poly.type
_entity_poly.pdbx_seq_one_letter_code
_entity_poly.pdbx_strand_id
1 'polypeptide(L)'
;MIREWWRLTWANWGETWQEYSDLYGISHVDTDMSSAEEISLFETEGEDATKDIGDVGQAFGPVAEEQGVTLPYKTSYWDSIPDWAKDDDGDWIIGYYGTMSVIVNNKIVKDTPTSFEDILNGDYMVAVGDVQAATQAQYAVLAAAIAYGGDESNIQPGLDYFRQIAEQGRLDLGEFTQARIEKGEVGVAFLWDFNALGYREQFVENNPDADFSVFIPSEASIQTGYATIINKYSKHPCAAALAREYILSDEGQINLAKGYATPIREDVELPEDVASKLLDDSQYANARMVEDQEAWDETATTIGTLWQEEVVAYAQ
;
A
#
# COMPACT_ATOMS: atom_id res chain seq x y z
N MET A 1 10.86 -1.89 22.51
CA MET A 1 9.43 -1.62 22.80
C MET A 1 8.76 -0.70 21.75
N ILE A 2 9.44 -0.36 20.64
CA ILE A 2 8.90 0.51 19.56
C ILE A 2 8.55 -0.29 18.27
N ARG A 3 8.91 -1.57 18.18
CA ARG A 3 8.71 -2.40 16.99
C ARG A 3 7.38 -3.18 16.91
N GLU A 4 6.59 -3.23 17.98
CA GLU A 4 5.32 -4.00 18.01
C GLU A 4 4.12 -3.24 17.45
N TRP A 5 4.13 -1.91 17.45
CA TRP A 5 3.00 -1.09 16.98
C TRP A 5 2.83 -1.06 15.45
N TRP A 6 3.90 -1.21 14.69
CA TRP A 6 3.86 -1.30 13.22
C TRP A 6 3.06 -2.51 12.73
N ARG A 7 3.23 -3.63 13.40
CA ARG A 7 2.64 -4.90 13.02
C ARG A 7 1.12 -4.97 13.18
N LEU A 8 0.56 -4.18 14.09
CA LEU A 8 -0.87 -4.18 14.36
C LEU A 8 -1.66 -3.25 13.42
N THR A 9 -1.01 -2.28 12.77
CA THR A 9 -1.69 -1.22 12.01
C THR A 9 -1.71 -1.44 10.50
N TRP A 10 -0.73 -2.15 9.93
CA TRP A 10 -0.72 -2.42 8.50
C TRP A 10 -1.82 -3.42 8.14
N ALA A 11 -2.87 -2.93 7.43
CA ALA A 11 -4.00 -3.74 6.97
C ALA A 11 -4.57 -4.71 8.04
N ASN A 12 -4.40 -4.41 9.34
CA ASN A 12 -4.86 -5.22 10.47
C ASN A 12 -4.27 -6.66 10.51
N TRP A 13 -3.07 -6.87 9.98
CA TRP A 13 -2.46 -8.20 9.98
C TRP A 13 -2.31 -8.80 11.38
N GLY A 14 -2.13 -7.98 12.42
CA GLY A 14 -2.02 -8.46 13.80
C GLY A 14 -3.25 -9.22 14.27
N GLU A 15 -4.46 -8.66 14.10
CA GLU A 15 -5.72 -9.35 14.45
C GLU A 15 -6.01 -10.51 13.51
N THR A 16 -5.73 -10.35 12.22
CA THR A 16 -5.90 -11.37 11.20
C THR A 16 -5.15 -12.65 11.58
N TRP A 17 -3.87 -12.53 11.95
CA TRP A 17 -3.06 -13.68 12.39
C TRP A 17 -3.44 -14.21 13.77
N GLN A 18 -3.90 -13.35 14.67
CA GLN A 18 -4.39 -13.79 15.97
C GLN A 18 -5.65 -14.65 15.81
N GLU A 19 -6.61 -14.20 15.01
CA GLU A 19 -7.84 -14.95 14.75
C GLU A 19 -7.57 -16.27 14.02
N TYR A 20 -6.69 -16.27 13.00
CA TYR A 20 -6.22 -17.50 12.35
C TYR A 20 -5.67 -18.51 13.38
N SER A 21 -4.82 -18.02 14.28
CA SER A 21 -4.20 -18.87 15.31
C SER A 21 -5.24 -19.43 16.29
N ASP A 22 -6.22 -18.63 16.68
CA ASP A 22 -7.28 -19.03 17.61
C ASP A 22 -8.24 -20.04 16.98
N LEU A 23 -8.58 -19.87 15.68
CA LEU A 23 -9.47 -20.77 14.95
C LEU A 23 -8.86 -22.14 14.68
N TYR A 24 -7.60 -22.17 14.29
CA TYR A 24 -6.98 -23.39 13.77
C TYR A 24 -5.95 -24.01 14.72
N GLY A 25 -5.59 -23.33 15.81
CA GLY A 25 -4.56 -23.79 16.75
C GLY A 25 -3.15 -23.79 16.14
N ILE A 26 -2.93 -23.00 15.09
CA ILE A 26 -1.65 -22.86 14.40
C ILE A 26 -1.02 -21.54 14.82
N SER A 27 0.18 -21.59 15.40
CA SER A 27 0.91 -20.38 15.75
C SER A 27 1.51 -19.70 14.53
N HIS A 28 1.41 -18.38 14.48
CA HIS A 28 2.04 -17.55 13.46
C HIS A 28 3.18 -16.76 14.08
N VAL A 29 4.26 -16.57 13.31
CA VAL A 29 5.38 -15.69 13.64
C VAL A 29 5.61 -14.76 12.46
N ASP A 30 5.19 -13.53 12.63
CA ASP A 30 5.39 -12.49 11.64
C ASP A 30 6.84 -11.99 11.61
N THR A 31 7.33 -11.65 10.40
CA THR A 31 8.66 -11.10 10.18
C THR A 31 8.57 -10.02 9.12
N ASP A 32 8.80 -8.79 9.53
CA ASP A 32 8.80 -7.64 8.63
C ASP A 32 10.05 -7.64 7.76
N MET A 33 9.85 -7.64 6.43
CA MET A 33 10.89 -7.51 5.41
C MET A 33 10.31 -6.94 4.13
N SER A 34 11.15 -6.43 3.24
CA SER A 34 10.69 -6.00 1.93
C SER A 34 10.36 -7.20 1.03
N SER A 35 9.49 -6.99 0.03
CA SER A 35 9.10 -8.05 -0.93
C SER A 35 10.30 -8.70 -1.61
N ALA A 36 11.32 -7.91 -1.98
CA ALA A 36 12.53 -8.42 -2.61
C ALA A 36 13.38 -9.27 -1.64
N GLU A 37 13.48 -8.86 -0.36
CA GLU A 37 14.18 -9.64 0.67
C GLU A 37 13.46 -10.95 0.93
N GLU A 38 12.13 -10.95 0.94
CA GLU A 38 11.33 -12.14 1.17
C GLU A 38 11.51 -13.19 0.08
N ILE A 39 11.41 -12.79 -1.19
CA ILE A 39 11.64 -13.68 -2.33
C ILE A 39 13.08 -14.22 -2.34
N SER A 40 14.06 -13.34 -2.08
CA SER A 40 15.46 -13.74 -1.97
C SER A 40 15.71 -14.71 -0.81
N LEU A 41 14.97 -14.57 0.29
CA LEU A 41 15.04 -15.48 1.42
C LEU A 41 14.51 -16.86 1.03
N PHE A 42 13.34 -16.95 0.35
CA PHE A 42 12.76 -18.19 -0.13
C PHE A 42 13.75 -18.95 -1.02
N GLU A 43 14.42 -18.25 -1.95
CA GLU A 43 15.43 -18.83 -2.83
C GLU A 43 16.67 -19.30 -2.07
N THR A 44 17.21 -18.45 -1.19
CA THR A 44 18.50 -18.69 -0.52
C THR A 44 18.40 -19.80 0.52
N GLU A 45 17.32 -19.85 1.30
CA GLU A 45 17.10 -20.90 2.30
C GLU A 45 16.75 -22.24 1.67
N GLY A 46 15.99 -22.22 0.54
CA GLY A 46 15.61 -23.45 -0.15
C GLY A 46 15.06 -24.51 0.81
N GLU A 47 15.62 -25.71 0.78
CA GLU A 47 15.20 -26.82 1.65
C GLU A 47 15.37 -26.55 3.15
N ASP A 48 16.06 -25.50 3.56
CA ASP A 48 16.20 -25.08 4.95
C ASP A 48 15.20 -23.98 5.34
N ALA A 49 14.14 -23.80 4.55
CA ALA A 49 13.14 -22.74 4.70
C ALA A 49 12.68 -22.51 6.15
N THR A 50 12.65 -21.26 6.54
CA THR A 50 12.17 -20.76 7.84
C THR A 50 10.84 -20.04 7.74
N LYS A 51 10.38 -19.74 6.50
CA LYS A 51 9.13 -19.04 6.18
C LYS A 51 8.25 -19.91 5.31
N ASP A 52 6.96 -19.85 5.56
CA ASP A 52 5.96 -20.71 4.92
C ASP A 52 5.10 -19.94 3.89
N ILE A 53 4.75 -18.70 4.18
CA ILE A 53 3.88 -17.84 3.36
C ILE A 53 4.36 -16.40 3.45
N GLY A 54 4.18 -15.65 2.38
CA GLY A 54 4.56 -14.25 2.26
C GLY A 54 3.43 -13.32 1.82
N ASP A 55 3.59 -12.03 2.09
CA ASP A 55 2.73 -10.93 1.67
C ASP A 55 3.58 -9.90 0.92
N VAL A 56 3.61 -9.99 -0.40
CA VAL A 56 4.47 -9.17 -1.26
C VAL A 56 3.66 -8.19 -2.11
N GLY A 57 4.24 -7.05 -2.44
CA GLY A 57 3.60 -6.13 -3.39
C GLY A 57 3.28 -6.83 -4.71
N GLN A 58 2.20 -6.40 -5.37
CA GLN A 58 1.65 -7.04 -6.57
C GLN A 58 2.70 -7.36 -7.64
N ALA A 59 3.61 -6.42 -7.94
CA ALA A 59 4.67 -6.61 -8.93
C ALA A 59 5.62 -7.77 -8.60
N PHE A 60 5.72 -8.17 -7.35
CA PHE A 60 6.61 -9.24 -6.88
C PHE A 60 5.98 -10.64 -6.95
N GLY A 61 4.67 -10.76 -7.14
CA GLY A 61 4.01 -12.05 -7.37
C GLY A 61 4.58 -12.78 -8.59
N PRO A 62 4.50 -12.19 -9.80
CA PRO A 62 5.11 -12.76 -11.01
C PRO A 62 6.63 -13.01 -10.90
N VAL A 63 7.37 -12.13 -10.19
CA VAL A 63 8.81 -12.33 -9.96
C VAL A 63 9.08 -13.58 -9.14
N ALA A 64 8.30 -13.83 -8.07
CA ALA A 64 8.44 -15.04 -7.25
C ALA A 64 8.11 -16.31 -8.04
N GLU A 65 7.11 -16.25 -8.90
CA GLU A 65 6.74 -17.33 -9.82
C GLU A 65 7.87 -17.61 -10.83
N GLU A 66 8.39 -16.59 -11.52
CA GLU A 66 9.48 -16.72 -12.49
C GLU A 66 10.75 -17.31 -11.85
N GLN A 67 11.07 -16.93 -10.62
CA GLN A 67 12.16 -17.51 -9.86
C GLN A 67 11.88 -18.94 -9.39
N GLY A 68 10.64 -19.41 -9.51
CA GLY A 68 10.23 -20.76 -9.16
C GLY A 68 10.32 -21.05 -7.65
N VAL A 69 10.11 -20.05 -6.82
CA VAL A 69 10.14 -20.17 -5.34
C VAL A 69 8.76 -20.34 -4.73
N THR A 70 7.70 -20.33 -5.53
CA THR A 70 6.31 -20.44 -5.13
C THR A 70 5.79 -21.86 -5.21
N LEU A 71 4.82 -22.20 -4.36
CA LEU A 71 4.01 -23.40 -4.40
C LEU A 71 2.59 -23.02 -4.86
N PRO A 72 2.17 -23.42 -6.07
CA PRO A 72 0.86 -23.08 -6.58
C PRO A 72 -0.26 -23.69 -5.75
N TYR A 73 -1.26 -22.90 -5.41
CA TYR A 73 -2.42 -23.35 -4.67
C TYR A 73 -3.65 -22.46 -4.98
N LYS A 74 -4.65 -23.05 -5.65
CA LYS A 74 -5.96 -22.41 -5.92
C LYS A 74 -6.85 -22.60 -4.70
N THR A 75 -7.34 -21.47 -4.17
CA THR A 75 -8.22 -21.47 -3.01
C THR A 75 -9.64 -21.90 -3.35
N SER A 76 -10.45 -22.22 -2.36
CA SER A 76 -11.89 -22.47 -2.52
C SER A 76 -12.65 -21.23 -3.00
N TYR A 77 -12.09 -20.04 -2.86
CA TYR A 77 -12.63 -18.75 -3.29
C TYR A 77 -12.18 -18.33 -4.70
N TRP A 78 -11.53 -19.23 -5.45
CA TRP A 78 -10.90 -18.95 -6.75
C TRP A 78 -11.78 -18.17 -7.72
N ASP A 79 -13.06 -18.55 -7.83
CA ASP A 79 -14.01 -17.96 -8.78
C ASP A 79 -14.51 -16.56 -8.34
N SER A 80 -14.33 -16.19 -7.07
CA SER A 80 -14.68 -14.88 -6.52
C SER A 80 -13.52 -13.86 -6.60
N ILE A 81 -12.33 -14.31 -7.02
CA ILE A 81 -11.16 -13.45 -7.16
C ILE A 81 -11.06 -12.99 -8.62
N PRO A 82 -10.95 -11.68 -8.90
CA PRO A 82 -10.78 -11.17 -10.25
C PRO A 82 -9.57 -11.79 -10.98
N ASP A 83 -9.68 -11.99 -12.29
CA ASP A 83 -8.60 -12.63 -13.07
C ASP A 83 -7.29 -11.84 -13.02
N TRP A 84 -7.34 -10.50 -12.96
CA TRP A 84 -6.16 -9.65 -12.84
C TRP A 84 -5.43 -9.80 -11.49
N ALA A 85 -6.06 -10.40 -10.50
CA ALA A 85 -5.59 -10.48 -9.12
C ALA A 85 -4.98 -11.85 -8.76
N LYS A 86 -4.75 -12.70 -9.73
CA LYS A 86 -4.25 -14.06 -9.49
C LYS A 86 -3.47 -14.57 -10.70
N ASP A 87 -2.48 -15.40 -10.44
CA ASP A 87 -1.85 -16.23 -11.46
C ASP A 87 -2.74 -17.40 -11.86
N ASP A 88 -2.68 -17.83 -13.12
CA ASP A 88 -3.51 -18.91 -13.68
C ASP A 88 -3.40 -20.23 -12.89
N ASP A 89 -2.26 -20.54 -12.31
CA ASP A 89 -2.00 -21.77 -11.56
C ASP A 89 -2.07 -21.58 -10.03
N GLY A 90 -2.15 -20.32 -9.57
CA GLY A 90 -2.27 -19.94 -8.15
C GLY A 90 -0.92 -19.84 -7.44
N ASP A 91 0.15 -19.54 -8.15
CA ASP A 91 1.47 -19.24 -7.59
C ASP A 91 1.40 -18.01 -6.69
N TRP A 92 0.69 -16.98 -7.13
CA TRP A 92 0.37 -15.79 -6.33
C TRP A 92 -1.11 -15.41 -6.46
N ILE A 93 -1.64 -14.82 -5.39
CA ILE A 93 -3.03 -14.32 -5.33
C ILE A 93 -3.03 -13.05 -4.50
N ILE A 94 -3.56 -11.96 -5.05
CA ILE A 94 -3.76 -10.71 -4.30
C ILE A 94 -4.78 -10.96 -3.18
N GLY A 95 -4.41 -10.60 -1.96
CA GLY A 95 -5.28 -10.72 -0.78
C GLY A 95 -6.09 -9.45 -0.53
N TYR A 96 -5.53 -8.29 -0.83
CA TYR A 96 -6.14 -6.97 -0.64
C TYR A 96 -5.40 -5.94 -1.48
N TYR A 97 -5.98 -4.76 -1.61
CA TYR A 97 -5.33 -3.65 -2.30
C TYR A 97 -5.58 -2.31 -1.58
N GLY A 98 -4.80 -1.31 -1.95
CA GLY A 98 -4.94 0.07 -1.51
C GLY A 98 -4.86 1.05 -2.67
N THR A 99 -5.31 2.27 -2.40
CA THR A 99 -5.31 3.38 -3.36
C THR A 99 -4.43 4.51 -2.84
N MET A 100 -3.64 5.12 -3.71
CA MET A 100 -2.85 6.29 -3.36
C MET A 100 -3.80 7.42 -2.94
N SER A 101 -3.61 7.90 -1.73
CA SER A 101 -4.44 8.91 -1.08
C SER A 101 -3.61 10.03 -0.50
N VAL A 102 -4.29 10.97 0.11
CA VAL A 102 -3.69 12.11 0.77
C VAL A 102 -4.30 12.29 2.15
N ILE A 103 -3.45 12.33 3.19
CA ILE A 103 -3.86 12.76 4.53
C ILE A 103 -3.58 14.24 4.73
N VAL A 104 -4.51 14.95 5.34
CA VAL A 104 -4.47 16.40 5.57
C VAL A 104 -4.63 16.71 7.04
N ASN A 105 -3.74 17.52 7.59
CA ASN A 105 -3.90 18.08 8.92
C ASN A 105 -4.72 19.38 8.86
N ASN A 106 -6.02 19.31 9.14
CA ASN A 106 -6.96 20.43 9.02
C ASN A 106 -6.69 21.56 10.05
N LYS A 107 -5.85 21.33 11.06
CA LYS A 107 -5.46 22.40 11.98
C LYS A 107 -4.50 23.41 11.36
N ILE A 108 -3.72 22.99 10.39
CA ILE A 108 -2.76 23.83 9.69
C ILE A 108 -3.17 24.11 8.25
N VAL A 109 -3.88 23.21 7.59
CA VAL A 109 -4.44 23.39 6.25
C VAL A 109 -5.86 23.92 6.38
N LYS A 110 -6.08 25.18 6.01
CA LYS A 110 -7.37 25.86 6.20
C LYS A 110 -8.42 25.45 5.18
N ASP A 111 -7.98 25.36 3.92
CA ASP A 111 -8.82 24.95 2.81
C ASP A 111 -8.38 23.54 2.41
N THR A 112 -9.11 22.54 2.87
CA THR A 112 -8.80 21.12 2.66
C THR A 112 -8.76 20.82 1.16
N PRO A 113 -7.63 20.41 0.58
CA PRO A 113 -7.53 20.06 -0.83
C PRO A 113 -8.36 18.81 -1.15
N THR A 114 -8.78 18.69 -2.40
CA THR A 114 -9.48 17.52 -2.96
C THR A 114 -8.86 17.04 -4.27
N SER A 115 -7.83 17.73 -4.74
CA SER A 115 -7.22 17.58 -6.04
C SER A 115 -5.71 17.82 -5.99
N PHE A 116 -4.97 17.34 -6.99
CA PHE A 116 -3.56 17.70 -7.18
C PHE A 116 -3.40 19.20 -7.42
N GLU A 117 -4.35 19.84 -8.14
CA GLU A 117 -4.32 21.27 -8.38
C GLU A 117 -4.46 22.07 -7.07
N ASP A 118 -5.36 21.67 -6.16
CA ASP A 118 -5.51 22.32 -4.85
C ASP A 118 -4.21 22.21 -4.02
N ILE A 119 -3.56 21.04 -4.04
CA ILE A 119 -2.28 20.82 -3.33
C ILE A 119 -1.19 21.73 -3.91
N LEU A 120 -1.10 21.84 -5.24
CA LEU A 120 -0.11 22.67 -5.91
C LEU A 120 -0.28 24.15 -5.55
N ASN A 121 -1.52 24.61 -5.38
CA ASN A 121 -1.86 26.00 -5.05
C ASN A 121 -1.92 26.28 -3.53
N GLY A 122 -1.65 25.29 -2.67
CA GLY A 122 -1.66 25.43 -1.21
C GLY A 122 -0.47 26.25 -0.67
N ASP A 123 -0.47 26.48 0.65
CA ASP A 123 0.57 27.21 1.38
C ASP A 123 1.22 26.40 2.52
N TYR A 124 1.13 25.08 2.44
CA TYR A 124 1.56 24.12 3.46
C TYR A 124 2.64 23.18 2.92
N MET A 125 3.37 22.53 3.85
CA MET A 125 4.37 21.52 3.52
C MET A 125 3.71 20.23 3.02
N VAL A 126 4.29 19.64 1.99
CA VAL A 126 3.83 18.43 1.30
C VAL A 126 4.90 17.34 1.45
N ALA A 127 4.55 16.21 2.03
CA ALA A 127 5.41 15.03 2.13
C ALA A 127 5.01 13.93 1.14
N VAL A 128 6.01 13.31 0.53
CA VAL A 128 5.83 12.19 -0.40
C VAL A 128 6.52 10.93 0.11
N GLY A 129 7.59 11.09 0.89
CA GLY A 129 8.45 10.02 1.34
C GLY A 129 9.68 9.87 0.47
N ASP A 130 10.41 8.77 0.68
CA ASP A 130 11.66 8.48 -0.05
C ASP A 130 11.37 7.79 -1.38
N VAL A 131 11.33 8.55 -2.47
CA VAL A 131 11.09 8.04 -3.83
C VAL A 131 12.21 7.10 -4.31
N GLN A 132 13.42 7.17 -3.70
CA GLN A 132 14.51 6.25 -4.06
C GLN A 132 14.31 4.83 -3.52
N ALA A 133 13.61 4.70 -2.38
CA ALA A 133 13.53 3.42 -1.66
C ALA A 133 12.11 2.93 -1.40
N ALA A 134 11.11 3.83 -1.35
CA ALA A 134 9.76 3.49 -0.95
C ALA A 134 8.81 3.41 -2.14
N THR A 135 8.28 2.23 -2.41
CA THR A 135 7.27 1.98 -3.46
C THR A 135 6.07 2.94 -3.32
N GLN A 136 5.57 3.16 -2.12
CA GLN A 136 4.47 4.11 -1.86
C GLN A 136 4.79 5.51 -2.40
N ALA A 137 6.01 6.02 -2.19
CA ALA A 137 6.43 7.32 -2.67
C ALA A 137 6.54 7.37 -4.21
N GLN A 138 7.00 6.30 -4.85
CA GLN A 138 7.05 6.17 -6.31
C GLN A 138 5.65 6.20 -6.92
N TYR A 139 4.70 5.50 -6.31
CA TYR A 139 3.31 5.50 -6.76
C TYR A 139 2.61 6.85 -6.57
N ALA A 140 3.01 7.67 -5.59
CA ALA A 140 2.53 9.04 -5.47
C ALA A 140 2.98 9.90 -6.67
N VAL A 141 4.22 9.70 -7.16
CA VAL A 141 4.71 10.37 -8.36
C VAL A 141 3.98 9.87 -9.61
N LEU A 142 3.72 8.55 -9.72
CA LEU A 142 2.93 7.98 -10.82
C LEU A 142 1.49 8.52 -10.83
N ALA A 143 0.82 8.60 -9.69
CA ALA A 143 -0.53 9.16 -9.59
C ALA A 143 -0.57 10.62 -10.07
N ALA A 144 0.43 11.42 -9.69
CA ALA A 144 0.58 12.78 -10.21
C ALA A 144 0.86 12.80 -11.71
N ALA A 145 1.70 11.89 -12.23
CA ALA A 145 1.97 11.82 -13.67
C ALA A 145 0.68 11.54 -14.46
N ILE A 146 -0.11 10.57 -14.04
CA ILE A 146 -1.38 10.22 -14.67
C ILE A 146 -2.36 11.40 -14.62
N ALA A 147 -2.45 12.11 -13.48
CA ALA A 147 -3.31 13.29 -13.34
C ALA A 147 -2.97 14.41 -14.33
N TYR A 148 -1.70 14.50 -14.74
CA TYR A 148 -1.21 15.51 -15.69
C TYR A 148 -0.88 14.96 -17.08
N GLY A 149 -1.46 13.82 -17.45
CA GLY A 149 -1.43 13.25 -18.80
C GLY A 149 -0.20 12.42 -19.13
N GLY A 150 0.53 11.98 -18.10
CA GLY A 150 1.55 10.93 -18.19
C GLY A 150 0.97 9.54 -17.99
N ASP A 151 1.83 8.55 -17.92
CA ASP A 151 1.53 7.15 -17.72
C ASP A 151 2.76 6.41 -17.14
N GLU A 152 2.70 5.07 -17.08
CA GLU A 152 3.75 4.22 -16.54
C GLU A 152 5.10 4.38 -17.29
N SER A 153 5.05 4.71 -18.58
CA SER A 153 6.25 4.93 -19.43
C SER A 153 6.69 6.39 -19.45
N ASN A 154 5.85 7.32 -19.00
CA ASN A 154 6.08 8.77 -19.02
C ASN A 154 5.79 9.39 -17.66
N ILE A 155 6.76 9.28 -16.74
CA ILE A 155 6.68 9.82 -15.38
C ILE A 155 6.93 11.35 -15.31
N GLN A 156 7.39 11.98 -16.39
CA GLN A 156 7.83 13.38 -16.39
C GLN A 156 6.78 14.36 -15.87
N PRO A 157 5.47 14.27 -16.21
CA PRO A 157 4.47 15.18 -15.66
C PRO A 157 4.37 15.12 -14.12
N GLY A 158 4.60 13.95 -13.52
CA GLY A 158 4.62 13.79 -12.07
C GLY A 158 5.86 14.44 -11.44
N LEU A 159 7.03 14.27 -12.03
CA LEU A 159 8.26 14.96 -11.61
C LEU A 159 8.09 16.48 -11.72
N ASP A 160 7.53 16.98 -12.82
CA ASP A 160 7.26 18.40 -13.03
C ASP A 160 6.28 18.98 -11.99
N TYR A 161 5.27 18.19 -11.60
CA TYR A 161 4.34 18.57 -10.54
C TYR A 161 5.05 18.77 -9.20
N PHE A 162 5.82 17.78 -8.74
CA PHE A 162 6.53 17.87 -7.47
C PHE A 162 7.70 18.86 -7.51
N ARG A 163 8.33 19.07 -8.67
CA ARG A 163 9.33 20.14 -8.84
C ARG A 163 8.73 21.52 -8.57
N GLN A 164 7.51 21.80 -9.05
CA GLN A 164 6.85 23.07 -8.76
C GLN A 164 6.63 23.28 -7.26
N ILE A 165 6.26 22.23 -6.52
CA ILE A 165 6.13 22.27 -5.06
C ILE A 165 7.50 22.50 -4.39
N ALA A 166 8.56 21.86 -4.89
CA ALA A 166 9.93 22.04 -4.41
C ALA A 166 10.44 23.48 -4.63
N GLU A 167 10.22 24.05 -5.82
CA GLU A 167 10.57 25.45 -6.16
C GLU A 167 9.84 26.48 -5.28
N GLN A 168 8.65 26.12 -4.79
CA GLN A 168 7.89 26.94 -3.83
C GLN A 168 8.42 26.79 -2.38
N GLY A 169 9.43 25.94 -2.14
CA GLY A 169 9.95 25.64 -0.80
C GLY A 169 8.98 24.86 0.08
N ARG A 170 8.03 24.13 -0.51
CA ARG A 170 6.97 23.40 0.21
C ARG A 170 7.13 21.87 0.18
N LEU A 171 8.09 21.34 -0.57
CA LEU A 171 8.38 19.90 -0.54
C LEU A 171 9.12 19.56 0.75
N ASP A 172 8.56 18.65 1.52
CA ASP A 172 9.21 18.12 2.71
C ASP A 172 10.24 17.06 2.33
N LEU A 173 11.49 17.30 2.70
CA LEU A 173 12.63 16.39 2.49
C LEU A 173 13.06 15.68 3.79
N GLY A 174 12.30 15.84 4.86
CA GLY A 174 12.58 15.17 6.12
C GLY A 174 12.19 13.69 6.10
N GLU A 175 12.52 13.00 7.16
CA GLU A 175 12.09 11.61 7.34
C GLU A 175 10.55 11.52 7.35
N PHE A 176 10.01 10.61 6.53
CA PHE A 176 8.56 10.39 6.47
C PHE A 176 8.12 9.59 7.70
N THR A 177 7.55 10.30 8.69
CA THR A 177 7.08 9.65 9.91
C THR A 177 5.68 10.10 10.29
N GLN A 178 4.90 9.18 10.85
CA GLN A 178 3.58 9.44 11.42
C GLN A 178 3.61 10.59 12.45
N ALA A 179 4.64 10.61 13.32
CA ALA A 179 4.76 11.62 14.35
C ALA A 179 4.90 13.06 13.80
N ARG A 180 5.55 13.25 12.66
CA ARG A 180 5.69 14.57 12.01
C ARG A 180 4.38 15.05 11.42
N ILE A 181 3.59 14.14 10.86
CA ILE A 181 2.24 14.42 10.35
C ILE A 181 1.32 14.83 11.53
N GLU A 182 1.32 14.04 12.61
CA GLU A 182 0.51 14.30 13.80
C GLU A 182 0.84 15.65 14.44
N LYS A 183 2.12 16.01 14.55
CA LYS A 183 2.58 17.29 15.12
C LYS A 183 2.34 18.50 14.22
N GLY A 184 1.96 18.29 12.96
CA GLY A 184 1.73 19.39 12.01
C GLY A 184 3.02 19.98 11.42
N GLU A 185 4.12 19.23 11.43
CA GLU A 185 5.33 19.61 10.68
C GLU A 185 5.09 19.51 9.17
N VAL A 186 4.13 18.68 8.77
CA VAL A 186 3.65 18.44 7.42
C VAL A 186 2.15 18.70 7.39
N GLY A 187 1.68 19.46 6.41
CA GLY A 187 0.25 19.74 6.22
C GLY A 187 -0.47 18.68 5.44
N VAL A 188 0.20 18.13 4.43
CA VAL A 188 -0.33 17.17 3.47
C VAL A 188 0.70 16.07 3.24
N ALA A 189 0.29 14.80 3.27
CA ALA A 189 1.17 13.68 2.96
C ALA A 189 0.47 12.66 2.05
N PHE A 190 1.24 12.13 1.07
CA PHE A 190 0.80 11.07 0.17
C PHE A 190 1.12 9.70 0.76
N LEU A 191 0.13 8.82 0.85
CA LEU A 191 0.27 7.45 1.32
C LEU A 191 -0.94 6.60 0.88
N TRP A 192 -0.85 5.28 1.05
CA TRP A 192 -1.98 4.39 0.80
C TRP A 192 -3.17 4.78 1.69
N ASP A 193 -4.38 4.67 1.17
CA ASP A 193 -5.63 5.01 1.86
C ASP A 193 -5.79 4.24 3.18
N PHE A 194 -5.46 2.95 3.22
CA PHE A 194 -5.51 2.18 4.47
C PHE A 194 -4.53 2.70 5.53
N ASN A 195 -3.33 3.16 5.13
CA ASN A 195 -2.40 3.79 6.07
C ASN A 195 -2.91 5.16 6.53
N ALA A 196 -3.42 5.97 5.60
CA ALA A 196 -3.95 7.31 5.90
C ALA A 196 -5.12 7.25 6.88
N LEU A 197 -6.05 6.33 6.64
CA LEU A 197 -7.21 6.09 7.51
C LEU A 197 -6.80 5.56 8.88
N GLY A 198 -5.87 4.61 8.92
CA GLY A 198 -5.31 4.10 10.17
C GLY A 198 -4.60 5.17 10.99
N TYR A 199 -3.80 6.03 10.36
CA TYR A 199 -3.15 7.17 11.01
C TYR A 199 -4.18 8.17 11.54
N ARG A 200 -5.20 8.51 10.73
CA ARG A 200 -6.27 9.42 11.16
C ARG A 200 -6.94 8.90 12.43
N GLU A 201 -7.32 7.63 12.49
CA GLU A 201 -7.96 7.05 13.67
C GLU A 201 -7.03 7.08 14.89
N GLN A 202 -5.79 6.66 14.72
CA GLN A 202 -4.80 6.69 15.80
C GLN A 202 -4.55 8.12 16.34
N PHE A 203 -4.51 9.12 15.46
CA PHE A 203 -4.34 10.51 15.90
C PHE A 203 -5.53 11.00 16.73
N VAL A 204 -6.75 10.63 16.35
CA VAL A 204 -7.96 10.97 17.11
C VAL A 204 -8.02 10.21 18.44
N GLU A 205 -7.60 8.95 18.49
CA GLU A 205 -7.49 8.18 19.72
C GLU A 205 -6.47 8.80 20.71
N ASN A 206 -5.31 9.19 20.18
CA ASN A 206 -4.25 9.84 20.97
C ASN A 206 -4.65 11.24 21.45
N ASN A 207 -5.38 11.98 20.62
CA ASN A 207 -5.80 13.35 20.88
C ASN A 207 -7.20 13.59 20.28
N PRO A 208 -8.26 13.60 21.12
CA PRO A 208 -9.64 13.86 20.64
C PRO A 208 -9.84 15.21 19.93
N ASP A 209 -8.90 16.14 20.08
CA ASP A 209 -8.92 17.42 19.35
C ASP A 209 -8.21 17.33 17.99
N ALA A 210 -7.61 16.18 17.62
CA ALA A 210 -7.00 16.00 16.31
C ALA A 210 -8.06 16.14 15.21
N ASP A 211 -7.68 16.79 14.12
CA ASP A 211 -8.57 17.03 12.97
C ASP A 211 -7.80 16.73 11.67
N PHE A 212 -8.10 15.56 11.12
CA PHE A 212 -7.47 15.05 9.90
C PHE A 212 -8.51 14.58 8.90
N SER A 213 -8.29 14.91 7.63
CA SER A 213 -9.05 14.39 6.50
C SER A 213 -8.19 13.45 5.67
N VAL A 214 -8.83 12.49 5.00
CA VAL A 214 -8.21 11.63 3.99
C VAL A 214 -9.06 11.71 2.73
N PHE A 215 -8.42 11.84 1.58
CA PHE A 215 -9.11 11.85 0.29
C PHE A 215 -8.26 11.20 -0.82
N ILE A 216 -8.95 10.74 -1.87
CA ILE A 216 -8.32 10.33 -3.13
C ILE A 216 -8.35 11.54 -4.07
N PRO A 217 -7.21 11.95 -4.68
CA PRO A 217 -7.20 13.07 -5.62
C PRO A 217 -8.20 12.87 -6.76
N SER A 218 -8.99 13.91 -7.03
CA SER A 218 -10.14 13.82 -7.95
C SER A 218 -9.75 13.64 -9.41
N GLU A 219 -8.54 14.04 -9.82
CA GLU A 219 -8.09 13.93 -11.20
C GLU A 219 -7.73 12.50 -11.59
N ALA A 220 -6.97 11.85 -10.73
CA ALA A 220 -6.53 10.47 -10.91
C ALA A 220 -5.92 9.92 -9.63
N SER A 221 -5.90 8.61 -9.50
CA SER A 221 -5.07 7.92 -8.54
C SER A 221 -4.67 6.53 -9.04
N ILE A 222 -3.76 5.89 -8.34
CA ILE A 222 -3.26 4.56 -8.65
C ILE A 222 -3.56 3.59 -7.53
N GLN A 223 -3.92 2.37 -7.90
CA GLN A 223 -4.17 1.25 -7.00
C GLN A 223 -3.11 0.19 -7.17
N THR A 224 -2.77 -0.49 -6.11
CA THR A 224 -1.92 -1.69 -6.16
C THR A 224 -2.31 -2.66 -5.06
N GLY A 225 -2.12 -3.94 -5.34
CA GLY A 225 -2.43 -5.01 -4.41
C GLY A 225 -1.20 -5.56 -3.68
N TYR A 226 -1.49 -6.42 -2.72
CA TYR A 226 -0.52 -7.25 -2.02
C TYR A 226 -0.86 -8.70 -2.24
N ALA A 227 0.10 -9.46 -2.76
CA ALA A 227 -0.09 -10.84 -3.15
C ALA A 227 0.42 -11.79 -2.06
N THR A 228 -0.37 -12.79 -1.73
CA THR A 228 0.11 -13.92 -0.96
C THR A 228 0.88 -14.88 -1.84
N ILE A 229 2.07 -15.27 -1.42
CA ILE A 229 2.89 -16.31 -2.04
C ILE A 229 3.17 -17.42 -1.02
N ILE A 230 3.03 -18.68 -1.40
CA ILE A 230 3.38 -19.82 -0.56
C ILE A 230 4.79 -20.25 -0.95
N ASN A 231 5.68 -20.36 0.04
CA ASN A 231 7.04 -20.81 -0.20
C ASN A 231 7.05 -22.27 -0.66
N LYS A 232 7.63 -22.54 -1.82
CA LYS A 232 7.79 -23.89 -2.39
C LYS A 232 8.49 -24.87 -1.44
N TYR A 233 9.39 -24.36 -0.61
CA TYR A 233 10.19 -25.13 0.32
C TYR A 233 9.60 -25.13 1.74
N SER A 234 8.37 -24.62 1.91
CA SER A 234 7.68 -24.57 3.20
C SER A 234 7.76 -25.89 3.95
N LYS A 235 8.05 -25.80 5.24
CA LYS A 235 8.00 -26.97 6.13
C LYS A 235 6.56 -27.32 6.54
N HIS A 236 5.62 -26.38 6.35
CA HIS A 236 4.22 -26.52 6.74
C HIS A 236 3.26 -26.15 5.57
N PRO A 237 3.40 -26.78 4.37
CA PRO A 237 2.67 -26.33 3.18
C PRO A 237 1.15 -26.38 3.36
N CYS A 238 0.62 -27.32 4.14
CA CYS A 238 -0.82 -27.36 4.43
C CYS A 238 -1.27 -26.21 5.34
N ALA A 239 -0.43 -25.77 6.28
CA ALA A 239 -0.74 -24.60 7.11
C ALA A 239 -0.66 -23.31 6.30
N ALA A 240 0.31 -23.19 5.40
CA ALA A 240 0.42 -22.06 4.47
C ALA A 240 -0.79 -21.98 3.51
N ALA A 241 -1.22 -23.12 2.95
CA ALA A 241 -2.43 -23.18 2.13
C ALA A 241 -3.68 -22.79 2.93
N LEU A 242 -3.82 -23.28 4.17
CA LEU A 242 -4.92 -22.91 5.06
C LEU A 242 -4.87 -21.42 5.44
N ALA A 243 -3.68 -20.84 5.61
CA ALA A 243 -3.53 -19.40 5.83
C ALA A 243 -4.02 -18.59 4.63
N ARG A 244 -3.69 -18.99 3.39
CA ARG A 244 -4.21 -18.34 2.17
C ARG A 244 -5.74 -18.49 2.07
N GLU A 245 -6.31 -19.67 2.42
CA GLU A 245 -7.77 -19.86 2.50
C GLU A 245 -8.40 -18.88 3.49
N TYR A 246 -7.80 -18.73 4.68
CA TYR A 246 -8.31 -17.82 5.70
C TYR A 246 -8.22 -16.35 5.28
N ILE A 247 -7.09 -15.91 4.71
CA ILE A 247 -6.90 -14.53 4.21
C ILE A 247 -8.01 -14.17 3.19
N LEU A 248 -8.38 -15.13 2.33
CA LEU A 248 -9.38 -14.95 1.28
C LEU A 248 -10.80 -15.34 1.71
N SER A 249 -11.02 -15.81 2.94
CA SER A 249 -12.36 -16.04 3.50
C SER A 249 -13.08 -14.72 3.80
N ASP A 250 -14.38 -14.78 4.06
CA ASP A 250 -15.14 -13.59 4.45
C ASP A 250 -14.57 -12.97 5.73
N GLU A 251 -14.21 -13.79 6.72
CA GLU A 251 -13.60 -13.33 7.97
C GLU A 251 -12.25 -12.66 7.74
N GLY A 252 -11.37 -13.27 6.94
CA GLY A 252 -10.07 -12.71 6.59
C GLY A 252 -10.19 -11.39 5.86
N GLN A 253 -11.06 -11.31 4.85
CA GLN A 253 -11.32 -10.09 4.07
C GLN A 253 -11.93 -8.98 4.95
N ILE A 254 -12.86 -9.32 5.86
CA ILE A 254 -13.42 -8.36 6.83
C ILE A 254 -12.33 -7.86 7.78
N ASN A 255 -11.43 -8.74 8.24
CA ASN A 255 -10.34 -8.33 9.12
C ASN A 255 -9.34 -7.38 8.43
N LEU A 256 -9.01 -7.64 7.16
CA LEU A 256 -8.20 -6.71 6.38
C LEU A 256 -8.92 -5.37 6.19
N ALA A 257 -10.24 -5.38 5.94
CA ALA A 257 -11.06 -4.17 5.83
C ALA A 257 -11.18 -3.40 7.15
N LYS A 258 -11.13 -4.05 8.32
CA LYS A 258 -11.01 -3.36 9.61
C LYS A 258 -9.71 -2.54 9.70
N GLY A 259 -8.67 -2.97 9.00
CA GLY A 259 -7.43 -2.22 8.79
C GLY A 259 -7.46 -1.28 7.59
N TYR A 260 -8.66 -1.00 7.06
CA TYR A 260 -8.94 -0.11 5.94
C TYR A 260 -8.45 -0.59 4.57
N ALA A 261 -7.86 -1.77 4.46
CA ALA A 261 -7.49 -2.35 3.16
C ALA A 261 -8.74 -2.74 2.38
N THR A 262 -8.73 -2.52 1.07
CA THR A 262 -9.85 -2.92 0.22
C THR A 262 -9.81 -4.42 -0.02
N PRO A 263 -10.89 -5.17 0.31
CA PRO A 263 -10.99 -6.59 0.00
C PRO A 263 -10.82 -6.87 -1.50
N ILE A 264 -10.11 -7.93 -1.83
CA ILE A 264 -10.00 -8.35 -3.23
C ILE A 264 -11.27 -9.03 -3.75
N ARG A 265 -12.06 -9.59 -2.86
CA ARG A 265 -13.32 -10.24 -3.18
C ARG A 265 -14.47 -9.24 -3.08
N GLU A 266 -15.11 -8.94 -4.22
CA GLU A 266 -16.27 -8.03 -4.30
C GLU A 266 -17.55 -8.62 -3.71
N ASP A 267 -17.61 -9.94 -3.50
CA ASP A 267 -18.78 -10.64 -2.95
C ASP A 267 -18.82 -10.65 -1.40
N VAL A 268 -17.82 -10.06 -0.73
CA VAL A 268 -17.79 -9.95 0.72
C VAL A 268 -18.63 -8.78 1.21
N GLU A 269 -19.65 -9.08 2.01
CA GLU A 269 -20.46 -8.04 2.66
C GLU A 269 -19.77 -7.52 3.92
N LEU A 270 -19.31 -6.27 3.88
CA LEU A 270 -18.70 -5.65 5.04
C LEU A 270 -19.74 -5.25 6.10
N PRO A 271 -19.48 -5.50 7.41
CA PRO A 271 -20.30 -4.98 8.49
C PRO A 271 -20.39 -3.43 8.44
N GLU A 272 -21.54 -2.86 8.83
CA GLU A 272 -21.79 -1.42 8.75
C GLU A 272 -20.76 -0.58 9.53
N ASP A 273 -20.30 -1.09 10.67
CA ASP A 273 -19.27 -0.46 11.50
C ASP A 273 -17.87 -0.47 10.85
N VAL A 274 -17.61 -1.36 9.91
CA VAL A 274 -16.39 -1.40 9.08
C VAL A 274 -16.57 -0.50 7.87
N ALA A 275 -17.64 -0.72 7.08
CA ALA A 275 -17.91 0.02 5.86
C ALA A 275 -17.99 1.54 6.09
N SER A 276 -18.59 1.97 7.19
CA SER A 276 -18.73 3.41 7.54
C SER A 276 -17.42 4.14 7.83
N LYS A 277 -16.33 3.42 8.03
CA LYS A 277 -15.00 3.99 8.29
C LYS A 277 -14.17 4.18 7.02
N LEU A 278 -14.53 3.50 5.94
CA LEU A 278 -13.87 3.61 4.64
C LEU A 278 -14.22 4.94 3.95
N LEU A 279 -13.49 5.28 2.90
CA LEU A 279 -13.85 6.42 2.05
C LEU A 279 -15.08 6.07 1.20
N ASP A 280 -15.83 7.10 0.82
CA ASP A 280 -16.97 6.95 -0.09
C ASP A 280 -16.51 6.44 -1.46
N ASP A 281 -17.22 5.45 -2.00
CA ASP A 281 -16.87 4.80 -3.27
C ASP A 281 -16.71 5.78 -4.43
N SER A 282 -17.39 6.92 -4.41
CA SER A 282 -17.25 7.95 -5.43
C SER A 282 -15.87 8.57 -5.51
N GLN A 283 -15.07 8.51 -4.43
CA GLN A 283 -13.70 9.02 -4.43
C GLN A 283 -12.75 8.13 -5.25
N TYR A 284 -13.09 6.87 -5.47
CA TYR A 284 -12.27 5.91 -6.24
C TYR A 284 -12.55 5.96 -7.75
N ALA A 285 -13.49 6.79 -8.21
CA ALA A 285 -13.97 6.81 -9.59
C ALA A 285 -12.89 7.00 -10.66
N ASN A 286 -11.80 7.70 -10.33
CA ASN A 286 -10.67 7.97 -11.22
C ASN A 286 -9.39 7.25 -10.78
N ALA A 287 -9.49 6.30 -9.85
CA ALA A 287 -8.38 5.43 -9.48
C ALA A 287 -8.32 4.22 -10.43
N ARG A 288 -7.11 3.79 -10.78
CA ARG A 288 -6.89 2.62 -11.63
C ARG A 288 -5.69 1.79 -11.17
N MET A 289 -5.64 0.54 -11.56
CA MET A 289 -4.45 -0.28 -11.43
C MET A 289 -3.37 0.17 -12.43
N VAL A 290 -2.13 -0.26 -12.23
CA VAL A 290 -1.07 -0.16 -13.24
C VAL A 290 -1.54 -0.92 -14.50
N GLU A 291 -1.55 -0.25 -15.65
CA GLU A 291 -2.01 -0.83 -16.92
C GLU A 291 -0.88 -1.48 -17.68
N ASP A 292 0.33 -0.92 -17.62
CA ASP A 292 1.54 -1.45 -18.24
C ASP A 292 2.61 -1.70 -17.15
N GLN A 293 2.59 -2.93 -16.63
CA GLN A 293 3.51 -3.32 -15.56
C GLN A 293 4.97 -3.32 -16.02
N GLU A 294 5.25 -3.74 -17.28
CA GLU A 294 6.62 -3.77 -17.82
C GLU A 294 7.18 -2.34 -17.91
N ALA A 295 6.40 -1.40 -18.44
CA ALA A 295 6.79 0.01 -18.50
C ALA A 295 6.99 0.62 -17.12
N TRP A 296 6.13 0.25 -16.15
CA TRP A 296 6.30 0.71 -14.76
C TRP A 296 7.57 0.15 -14.12
N ASP A 297 7.87 -1.12 -14.30
CA ASP A 297 9.07 -1.75 -13.75
C ASP A 297 10.35 -1.10 -14.29
N GLU A 298 10.39 -0.78 -15.60
CA GLU A 298 11.48 -0.01 -16.20
C GLU A 298 11.59 1.39 -15.56
N THR A 299 10.48 2.11 -15.44
CA THR A 299 10.42 3.45 -14.85
C THR A 299 10.86 3.43 -13.39
N ALA A 300 10.42 2.46 -12.60
CA ALA A 300 10.74 2.32 -11.20
C ALA A 300 12.25 2.17 -10.93
N THR A 301 13.01 1.62 -11.89
CA THR A 301 14.48 1.52 -11.77
C THR A 301 15.18 2.88 -11.83
N THR A 302 14.59 3.89 -12.45
CA THR A 302 15.20 5.20 -12.72
C THR A 302 14.56 6.34 -11.95
N ILE A 303 13.30 6.19 -11.52
CA ILE A 303 12.51 7.26 -10.89
C ILE A 303 13.21 7.91 -9.69
N GLY A 304 13.90 7.12 -8.87
CA GLY A 304 14.65 7.63 -7.71
C GLY A 304 15.78 8.58 -8.10
N THR A 305 16.50 8.28 -9.19
CA THR A 305 17.56 9.14 -9.73
C THR A 305 16.95 10.43 -10.32
N LEU A 306 15.91 10.28 -11.14
CA LEU A 306 15.20 11.43 -11.73
C LEU A 306 14.62 12.36 -10.65
N TRP A 307 14.08 11.77 -9.58
CA TRP A 307 13.59 12.54 -8.44
C TRP A 307 14.67 13.41 -7.80
N GLN A 308 15.87 12.88 -7.60
CA GLN A 308 16.98 13.65 -7.05
C GLN A 308 17.42 14.79 -8.00
N GLU A 309 17.55 14.48 -9.28
CA GLU A 309 18.06 15.41 -10.28
C GLU A 309 17.04 16.50 -10.66
N GLU A 310 15.75 16.16 -10.73
CA GLU A 310 14.72 17.04 -11.31
C GLU A 310 13.74 17.62 -10.28
N VAL A 311 13.71 17.09 -9.06
CA VAL A 311 12.82 17.57 -8.00
C VAL A 311 13.61 18.08 -6.81
N VAL A 312 14.39 17.22 -6.14
CA VAL A 312 15.13 17.59 -4.92
C VAL A 312 16.15 18.68 -5.19
N ALA A 313 16.84 18.65 -6.33
CA ALA A 313 17.80 19.68 -6.73
C ALA A 313 17.20 21.11 -6.82
N TYR A 314 15.88 21.22 -6.91
CA TYR A 314 15.15 22.50 -6.96
C TYR A 314 14.51 22.89 -5.62
N ALA A 315 14.60 22.06 -4.60
CA ALA A 315 14.11 22.39 -3.26
C ALA A 315 14.99 23.49 -2.64
N GLN A 316 14.35 24.53 -2.10
CA GLN A 316 14.99 25.71 -1.51
C GLN A 316 15.17 25.57 0.00
#